data_deb3dc8a6396ecfe415fd58debccbd67
#
_entry.id   deb3dc8a6396ecfe415fd58debccbd67
#
_cell.length_a   1.000
_cell.length_b   1.000
_cell.length_c   1.000
_cell.angle_alpha   90.00
_cell.angle_beta   90.00
_cell.angle_gamma   90.00
#
_symmetry.space_group_name_H-M   'P 1'
#
loop_
_entity.id
_entity.type
_entity.pdbx_description
1 polymer ?
#
loop_
_entity_poly.entity_id
_entity_poly.type
_entity_poly.pdbx_seq_one_letter_code
_entity_poly.pdbx_strand_id
1 'polypeptide(L)'
;MEANRILVVEDDRDIREGIEIYLRNQGYVVFQAGDGVEGLEIIRREEIHLAIVDIMMPRMDGITMMMKVRDKGYDFPVIMLSAKSEEVDKIMGLNMSADDYVTKPFTTMELLARVNSHLRRYSRYLDAVNKAAEPENDTYHCLGGIEVNEETVEVFVDGNPVKLTPIEFKILLLLIKNPGRVFSADEIYERIWNEKAINTDTIMVHIRKIREKIEIDPKNPKYLKVVWGVGYKMEKQ
;
A
#
# COMPACT_ATOMS: atom_id res chain seq x y z
N MET A 1 5.10 10.64 21.90
CA MET A 1 4.64 9.89 20.71
C MET A 1 4.63 8.42 21.11
N GLU A 2 3.52 7.73 20.92
CA GLU A 2 3.49 6.28 21.14
C GLU A 2 4.39 5.58 20.11
N ALA A 3 5.03 4.49 20.53
CA ALA A 3 5.90 3.71 19.65
C ALA A 3 5.05 3.00 18.58
N ASN A 4 5.48 3.03 17.31
CA ASN A 4 4.78 2.32 16.25
C ASN A 4 4.78 0.81 16.51
N ARG A 5 3.63 0.18 16.25
CA ARG A 5 3.36 -1.23 16.47
C ARG A 5 3.44 -1.99 15.16
N ILE A 6 4.37 -2.94 15.07
CA ILE A 6 4.65 -3.71 13.87
C ILE A 6 4.33 -5.18 14.12
N LEU A 7 3.57 -5.78 13.20
CA LEU A 7 3.32 -7.21 13.19
C LEU A 7 4.28 -7.90 12.21
N VAL A 8 4.97 -8.94 12.68
CA VAL A 8 5.82 -9.81 11.86
C VAL A 8 5.17 -11.19 11.80
N VAL A 9 4.82 -11.63 10.60
CA VAL A 9 4.20 -12.95 10.34
C VAL A 9 5.13 -13.73 9.43
N GLU A 10 5.79 -14.73 9.99
CA GLU A 10 6.85 -15.52 9.34
C GLU A 10 6.89 -16.89 10.03
N ASP A 11 6.87 -17.98 9.31
CA ASP A 11 6.88 -19.31 9.90
C ASP A 11 8.30 -19.73 10.35
N ASP A 12 9.33 -19.29 9.64
CA ASP A 12 10.71 -19.49 10.07
C ASP A 12 11.02 -18.64 11.31
N ARG A 13 11.28 -19.34 12.42
CA ARG A 13 11.51 -18.72 13.71
C ARG A 13 12.76 -17.85 13.74
N ASP A 14 13.83 -18.29 13.07
CA ASP A 14 15.13 -17.58 13.11
C ASP A 14 15.02 -16.27 12.32
N ILE A 15 14.32 -16.30 11.17
CA ILE A 15 14.04 -15.09 10.39
C ILE A 15 13.15 -14.14 11.18
N ARG A 16 12.07 -14.65 11.78
CA ARG A 16 11.11 -13.86 12.58
C ARG A 16 11.77 -13.19 13.77
N GLU A 17 12.56 -13.93 14.57
CA GLU A 17 13.31 -13.40 15.71
C GLU A 17 14.38 -12.40 15.27
N GLY A 18 15.06 -12.66 14.13
CA GLY A 18 16.02 -11.72 13.55
C GLY A 18 15.39 -10.38 13.20
N ILE A 19 14.24 -10.39 12.52
CA ILE A 19 13.48 -9.17 12.17
C ILE A 19 13.05 -8.45 13.46
N GLU A 20 12.50 -9.17 14.44
CA GLU A 20 12.07 -8.58 15.72
C GLU A 20 13.20 -7.83 16.42
N ILE A 21 14.36 -8.46 16.59
CA ILE A 21 15.50 -7.85 17.28
C ILE A 21 15.86 -6.51 16.64
N TYR A 22 15.94 -6.45 15.33
CA TYR A 22 16.26 -5.23 14.61
C TYR A 22 15.21 -4.14 14.75
N LEU A 23 13.93 -4.50 14.65
CA LEU A 23 12.83 -3.55 14.79
C LEU A 23 12.74 -3.01 16.23
N ARG A 24 12.91 -3.86 17.24
CA ARG A 24 12.93 -3.43 18.64
C ARG A 24 14.10 -2.48 18.94
N ASN A 25 15.26 -2.72 18.34
CA ASN A 25 16.41 -1.82 18.46
C ASN A 25 16.17 -0.43 17.87
N GLN A 26 15.17 -0.30 16.97
CA GLN A 26 14.71 0.99 16.44
C GLN A 26 13.58 1.63 17.28
N GLY A 27 13.21 1.02 18.39
CA GLY A 27 12.18 1.53 19.30
C GLY A 27 10.75 1.14 18.93
N TYR A 28 10.55 0.19 18.01
CA TYR A 28 9.23 -0.32 17.63
C TYR A 28 8.70 -1.35 18.64
N VAL A 29 7.38 -1.37 18.83
CA VAL A 29 6.70 -2.48 19.49
C VAL A 29 6.43 -3.56 18.46
N VAL A 30 6.91 -4.79 18.70
CA VAL A 30 6.82 -5.87 17.72
C VAL A 30 5.97 -7.01 18.27
N PHE A 31 4.97 -7.40 17.47
CA PHE A 31 4.17 -8.58 17.64
C PHE A 31 4.62 -9.65 16.64
N GLN A 32 4.59 -10.91 17.06
CA GLN A 32 5.03 -12.03 16.24
C GLN A 32 3.90 -13.03 16.03
N ALA A 33 3.82 -13.59 14.82
CA ALA A 33 2.94 -14.70 14.48
C ALA A 33 3.70 -15.71 13.61
N GLY A 34 3.43 -17.00 13.80
CA GLY A 34 4.04 -18.08 13.01
C GLY A 34 3.26 -18.42 11.75
N ASP A 35 2.07 -17.85 11.53
CA ASP A 35 1.25 -18.01 10.34
C ASP A 35 0.13 -16.97 10.27
N GLY A 36 -0.63 -17.00 9.17
CA GLY A 36 -1.69 -16.04 8.93
C GLY A 36 -2.87 -16.13 9.89
N VAL A 37 -3.12 -17.28 10.54
CA VAL A 37 -4.21 -17.42 11.53
C VAL A 37 -3.85 -16.64 12.79
N GLU A 38 -2.66 -16.88 13.32
CA GLU A 38 -2.14 -16.13 14.48
C GLU A 38 -2.04 -14.64 14.18
N GLY A 39 -1.56 -14.28 12.98
CA GLY A 39 -1.49 -12.87 12.53
C GLY A 39 -2.86 -12.18 12.58
N LEU A 40 -3.91 -12.82 12.08
CA LEU A 40 -5.27 -12.29 12.14
C LEU A 40 -5.81 -12.14 13.56
N GLU A 41 -5.44 -13.04 14.49
CA GLU A 41 -5.83 -12.93 15.89
C GLU A 41 -5.18 -11.72 16.57
N ILE A 42 -3.90 -11.47 16.28
CA ILE A 42 -3.18 -10.30 16.79
C ILE A 42 -3.81 -9.01 16.26
N ILE A 43 -4.09 -8.91 14.94
CA ILE A 43 -4.73 -7.74 14.34
C ILE A 43 -6.11 -7.41 14.96
N ARG A 44 -6.82 -8.41 15.45
CA ARG A 44 -8.11 -8.20 16.13
C ARG A 44 -7.99 -7.63 17.54
N ARG A 45 -6.85 -7.84 18.20
CA ARG A 45 -6.63 -7.50 19.62
C ARG A 45 -5.76 -6.25 19.79
N GLU A 46 -4.90 -6.02 18.81
CA GLU A 46 -3.87 -4.99 18.87
C GLU A 46 -4.03 -4.01 17.71
N GLU A 47 -3.76 -2.75 17.96
CA GLU A 47 -3.63 -1.75 16.91
C GLU A 47 -2.29 -1.96 16.19
N ILE A 48 -2.33 -2.21 14.90
CA ILE A 48 -1.14 -2.43 14.06
C ILE A 48 -0.95 -1.26 13.12
N HIS A 49 0.27 -0.73 13.07
CA HIS A 49 0.65 0.40 12.20
C HIS A 49 1.36 -0.05 10.92
N LEU A 50 1.92 -1.26 10.90
CA LEU A 50 2.53 -1.90 9.72
C LEU A 50 2.61 -3.41 9.94
N ALA A 51 2.42 -4.20 8.88
CA ALA A 51 2.68 -5.63 8.91
C ALA A 51 3.79 -6.02 7.92
N ILE A 52 4.64 -6.97 8.33
CA ILE A 52 5.60 -7.68 7.50
C ILE A 52 5.12 -9.12 7.45
N VAL A 53 4.82 -9.63 6.25
CA VAL A 53 4.12 -10.92 6.10
C VAL A 53 4.83 -11.78 5.08
N ASP A 54 5.26 -12.98 5.47
CA ASP A 54 5.72 -13.97 4.50
C ASP A 54 4.56 -14.49 3.65
N ILE A 55 4.83 -14.73 2.40
CA ILE A 55 3.86 -15.28 1.46
C ILE A 55 3.60 -16.74 1.76
N MET A 56 4.64 -17.52 1.93
CA MET A 56 4.56 -18.98 2.02
C MET A 56 4.61 -19.44 3.47
N MET A 57 3.44 -19.66 4.07
CA MET A 57 3.32 -20.10 5.47
C MET A 57 2.33 -21.26 5.60
N PRO A 58 2.50 -22.13 6.62
CA PRO A 58 1.54 -23.19 6.92
C PRO A 58 0.21 -22.65 7.43
N ARG A 59 -0.82 -23.47 7.45
CA ARG A 59 -2.20 -23.19 7.92
C ARG A 59 -2.91 -22.10 7.10
N MET A 60 -2.34 -20.93 7.04
CA MET A 60 -2.85 -19.81 6.23
C MET A 60 -1.65 -19.03 5.67
N ASP A 61 -1.56 -18.98 4.35
CA ASP A 61 -0.56 -18.21 3.63
C ASP A 61 -0.78 -16.69 3.78
N GLY A 62 0.28 -15.91 3.52
CA GLY A 62 0.25 -14.47 3.67
C GLY A 62 -0.75 -13.78 2.75
N ILE A 63 -0.99 -14.35 1.58
CA ILE A 63 -1.94 -13.87 0.58
C ILE A 63 -3.35 -13.93 1.11
N THR A 64 -3.76 -15.12 1.52
CA THR A 64 -5.08 -15.37 2.11
C THR A 64 -5.29 -14.51 3.35
N MET A 65 -4.26 -14.36 4.19
CA MET A 65 -4.30 -13.46 5.35
C MET A 65 -4.59 -12.02 4.91
N MET A 66 -3.84 -11.51 3.92
CA MET A 66 -3.98 -10.14 3.44
C MET A 66 -5.35 -9.85 2.86
N MET A 67 -5.92 -10.75 2.06
CA MET A 67 -7.29 -10.60 1.57
C MET A 67 -8.27 -10.39 2.73
N LYS A 68 -8.19 -11.22 3.78
CA LYS A 68 -9.05 -11.11 4.96
C LYS A 68 -8.82 -9.83 5.76
N VAL A 69 -7.60 -9.30 5.79
CA VAL A 69 -7.28 -8.02 6.43
C VAL A 69 -7.97 -6.87 5.66
N ARG A 70 -7.84 -6.85 4.34
CA ARG A 70 -8.45 -5.81 3.50
C ARG A 70 -9.97 -5.90 3.45
N ASP A 71 -10.55 -7.10 3.39
CA ASP A 71 -11.99 -7.32 3.43
C ASP A 71 -12.62 -6.77 4.72
N LYS A 72 -11.87 -6.76 5.83
CA LYS A 72 -12.30 -6.18 7.11
C LYS A 72 -12.05 -4.68 7.24
N GLY A 73 -11.48 -4.06 6.22
CA GLY A 73 -11.26 -2.62 6.17
C GLY A 73 -10.04 -2.14 6.94
N TYR A 74 -9.07 -3.00 7.24
CA TYR A 74 -7.79 -2.56 7.79
C TYR A 74 -6.90 -2.00 6.68
N ASP A 75 -6.40 -0.78 6.84
CA ASP A 75 -5.67 -0.02 5.82
C ASP A 75 -4.20 0.26 6.17
N PHE A 76 -3.68 -0.33 7.25
CA PHE A 76 -2.26 -0.19 7.58
C PHE A 76 -1.37 -0.77 6.47
N PRO A 77 -0.17 -0.21 6.25
CA PRO A 77 0.75 -0.68 5.21
C PRO A 77 1.26 -2.10 5.48
N VAL A 78 1.44 -2.85 4.39
CA VAL A 78 1.93 -4.22 4.44
C VAL A 78 3.08 -4.44 3.47
N ILE A 79 4.17 -4.98 4.00
CA ILE A 79 5.35 -5.43 3.25
C ILE A 79 5.28 -6.95 3.16
N MET A 80 5.20 -7.49 1.94
CA MET A 80 5.24 -8.94 1.73
C MET A 80 6.67 -9.42 1.55
N LEU A 81 7.01 -10.54 2.22
CA LEU A 81 8.27 -11.24 2.01
C LEU A 81 8.05 -12.38 1.01
N SER A 82 8.89 -12.49 -0.01
CA SER A 82 8.78 -13.53 -1.05
C SER A 82 10.10 -14.26 -1.25
N ALA A 83 10.05 -15.58 -1.50
CA ALA A 83 11.24 -16.39 -1.77
C ALA A 83 11.83 -16.18 -3.17
N LYS A 84 11.03 -15.72 -4.17
CA LYS A 84 11.46 -15.54 -5.57
C LYS A 84 10.67 -14.42 -6.27
N SER A 85 11.33 -13.76 -7.23
CA SER A 85 10.71 -12.79 -8.13
C SER A 85 9.54 -13.37 -8.94
N GLU A 86 9.64 -14.64 -9.39
CA GLU A 86 8.57 -15.32 -10.13
C GLU A 86 7.29 -15.54 -9.31
N GLU A 87 7.40 -15.64 -7.98
CA GLU A 87 6.24 -15.68 -7.09
C GLU A 87 5.59 -14.29 -6.97
N VAL A 88 6.41 -13.25 -6.93
CA VAL A 88 5.93 -11.86 -6.99
C VAL A 88 5.15 -11.63 -8.27
N ASP A 89 5.62 -12.10 -9.42
CA ASP A 89 4.93 -11.98 -10.71
C ASP A 89 3.57 -12.72 -10.73
N LYS A 90 3.49 -13.91 -10.13
CA LYS A 90 2.23 -14.65 -9.97
C LYS A 90 1.26 -13.94 -9.03
N ILE A 91 1.79 -13.37 -7.96
CA ILE A 91 1.02 -12.65 -6.94
C ILE A 91 0.53 -11.32 -7.49
N MET A 92 1.34 -10.62 -8.29
CA MET A 92 0.94 -9.43 -9.04
C MET A 92 -0.22 -9.73 -10.00
N GLY A 93 -0.26 -10.95 -10.55
CA GLY A 93 -1.41 -11.44 -11.34
C GLY A 93 -2.69 -11.67 -10.53
N LEU A 94 -2.62 -11.85 -9.22
CA LEU A 94 -3.71 -12.26 -8.34
C LEU A 94 -4.38 -11.12 -7.55
N ASN A 95 -4.21 -9.87 -7.91
CA ASN A 95 -4.90 -8.72 -7.26
C ASN A 95 -4.57 -8.45 -5.79
N MET A 96 -3.33 -8.59 -5.37
CA MET A 96 -3.02 -8.42 -3.95
C MET A 96 -2.74 -6.99 -3.53
N SER A 97 -3.32 -6.65 -2.37
CA SER A 97 -3.29 -5.31 -1.76
C SER A 97 -2.08 -5.09 -0.83
N ALA A 98 -0.90 -5.62 -1.17
CA ALA A 98 0.33 -5.29 -0.47
C ALA A 98 0.86 -3.93 -0.93
N ASP A 99 1.46 -3.18 -0.02
CA ASP A 99 2.00 -1.85 -0.30
C ASP A 99 3.45 -1.92 -0.78
N ASP A 100 4.16 -3.02 -0.50
CA ASP A 100 5.53 -3.28 -0.94
C ASP A 100 5.87 -4.78 -0.90
N TYR A 101 6.96 -5.16 -1.60
CA TYR A 101 7.48 -6.53 -1.67
C TYR A 101 8.99 -6.53 -1.45
N VAL A 102 9.46 -7.50 -0.67
CA VAL A 102 10.87 -7.75 -0.40
C VAL A 102 11.21 -9.20 -0.72
N THR A 103 12.17 -9.42 -1.60
CA THR A 103 12.60 -10.78 -1.97
C THR A 103 13.63 -11.32 -0.98
N LYS A 104 13.46 -12.57 -0.56
CA LYS A 104 14.46 -13.31 0.23
C LYS A 104 15.58 -13.85 -0.71
N PRO A 105 16.87 -13.76 -0.32
CA PRO A 105 17.37 -13.16 0.92
C PRO A 105 17.43 -11.63 0.85
N PHE A 106 17.02 -10.96 1.92
CA PHE A 106 17.07 -9.50 2.07
C PHE A 106 18.08 -9.09 3.15
N THR A 107 18.54 -7.86 3.04
CA THR A 107 19.33 -7.27 4.14
C THR A 107 18.41 -6.62 5.16
N THR A 108 18.78 -6.67 6.42
CA THR A 108 18.03 -6.03 7.50
C THR A 108 17.91 -4.52 7.29
N MET A 109 18.95 -3.90 6.73
CA MET A 109 18.92 -2.46 6.43
C MET A 109 17.92 -2.12 5.33
N GLU A 110 17.79 -2.95 4.31
CA GLU A 110 16.78 -2.78 3.27
C GLU A 110 15.36 -2.85 3.85
N LEU A 111 15.08 -3.89 4.65
CA LEU A 111 13.78 -4.05 5.28
C LEU A 111 13.45 -2.87 6.20
N LEU A 112 14.41 -2.42 7.02
CA LEU A 112 14.23 -1.25 7.90
C LEU A 112 13.98 0.04 7.13
N ALA A 113 14.68 0.28 6.03
CA ALA A 113 14.47 1.46 5.19
C ALA A 113 13.03 1.50 4.65
N ARG A 114 12.51 0.35 4.21
CA ARG A 114 11.12 0.20 3.74
C ARG A 114 10.11 0.41 4.86
N VAL A 115 10.31 -0.22 6.02
CA VAL A 115 9.47 -0.03 7.21
C VAL A 115 9.39 1.44 7.59
N ASN A 116 10.53 2.12 7.72
CA ASN A 116 10.58 3.55 8.05
C ASN A 116 9.85 4.41 7.00
N SER A 117 10.01 4.08 5.73
CA SER A 117 9.37 4.80 4.64
C SER A 117 7.84 4.65 4.69
N HIS A 118 7.34 3.43 4.89
CA HIS A 118 5.90 3.15 4.98
C HIS A 118 5.27 3.76 6.23
N LEU A 119 5.88 3.62 7.41
CA LEU A 119 5.37 4.21 8.66
C LEU A 119 5.30 5.73 8.59
N ARG A 120 6.32 6.40 8.06
CA ARG A 120 6.31 7.86 7.87
C ARG A 120 5.17 8.32 6.96
N ARG A 121 4.83 7.56 5.92
CA ARG A 121 3.71 7.87 5.02
C ARG A 121 2.36 7.62 5.68
N TYR A 122 2.25 6.51 6.39
CA TYR A 122 1.02 6.16 7.09
C TYR A 122 0.69 7.18 8.18
N SER A 123 1.69 7.62 8.95
CA SER A 123 1.52 8.70 9.93
C SER A 123 1.01 9.98 9.28
N ARG A 124 1.61 10.42 8.17
CA ARG A 124 1.14 11.61 7.44
C ARG A 124 -0.28 11.45 6.89
N TYR A 125 -0.64 10.26 6.46
CA TYR A 125 -2.01 9.95 6.03
C TYR A 125 -2.99 10.08 7.20
N LEU A 126 -2.69 9.48 8.36
CA LEU A 126 -3.51 9.61 9.56
C LEU A 126 -3.60 11.06 10.05
N ASP A 127 -2.50 11.80 10.00
CA ASP A 127 -2.48 13.23 10.37
C ASP A 127 -3.37 14.06 9.43
N ALA A 128 -3.39 13.75 8.14
CA ALA A 128 -4.25 14.41 7.16
C ALA A 128 -5.73 14.08 7.41
N VAL A 129 -6.06 12.80 7.66
CA VAL A 129 -7.43 12.37 8.00
C VAL A 129 -7.91 13.04 9.29
N ASN A 130 -7.04 13.19 10.29
CA ASN A 130 -7.40 13.80 11.58
C ASN A 130 -7.49 15.34 11.55
N LYS A 131 -6.83 16.00 10.58
CA LYS A 131 -6.86 17.48 10.42
C LYS A 131 -8.04 18.01 9.60
N ALA A 132 -8.86 17.16 9.04
CA ALA A 132 -9.95 17.48 8.11
C ALA A 132 -11.16 18.20 8.74
N ALA A 133 -10.96 19.10 9.73
CA ALA A 133 -12.03 19.81 10.42
C ALA A 133 -12.20 21.29 10.04
N GLU A 134 -11.50 21.85 9.04
CA GLU A 134 -11.75 23.22 8.56
C GLU A 134 -11.65 23.35 7.03
N PRO A 135 -12.60 24.03 6.36
CA PRO A 135 -12.67 24.09 4.89
C PRO A 135 -11.89 25.28 4.32
N GLU A 136 -10.87 25.03 3.49
CA GLU A 136 -10.34 26.00 2.53
C GLU A 136 -10.22 25.40 1.11
N ASN A 137 -10.59 26.20 0.14
CA ASN A 137 -11.16 25.90 -1.19
C ASN A 137 -10.22 25.37 -2.30
N ASP A 138 -8.96 24.99 -2.02
CA ASP A 138 -7.99 24.58 -3.06
C ASP A 138 -7.65 23.08 -3.04
N THR A 139 -8.35 22.32 -2.24
CA THR A 139 -8.04 20.92 -1.89
C THR A 139 -8.94 19.89 -2.59
N TYR A 140 -9.95 20.38 -3.35
CA TYR A 140 -10.87 19.55 -4.11
C TYR A 140 -10.44 19.43 -5.56
N HIS A 141 -10.18 18.19 -6.00
CA HIS A 141 -9.83 17.87 -7.38
C HIS A 141 -10.94 17.04 -8.02
N CYS A 142 -11.55 17.57 -9.08
CA CYS A 142 -12.63 16.89 -9.80
C CYS A 142 -12.19 16.56 -11.23
N LEU A 143 -12.50 15.32 -11.67
CA LEU A 143 -12.29 14.88 -13.03
C LEU A 143 -13.43 13.94 -13.46
N GLY A 144 -14.35 14.46 -14.25
CA GLY A 144 -15.58 13.75 -14.59
C GLY A 144 -16.40 13.41 -13.34
N GLY A 145 -16.68 12.13 -13.09
CA GLY A 145 -17.38 11.69 -11.89
C GLY A 145 -16.48 11.43 -10.68
N ILE A 146 -15.16 11.61 -10.80
CA ILE A 146 -14.23 11.41 -9.68
C ILE A 146 -14.01 12.73 -8.95
N GLU A 147 -14.20 12.69 -7.63
CA GLU A 147 -13.94 13.79 -6.71
C GLU A 147 -12.94 13.31 -5.65
N VAL A 148 -11.87 14.07 -5.45
CA VAL A 148 -10.81 13.78 -4.48
C VAL A 148 -10.63 15.00 -3.58
N ASN A 149 -10.81 14.80 -2.29
CA ASN A 149 -10.45 15.79 -1.29
C ASN A 149 -9.08 15.44 -0.72
N GLU A 150 -8.09 16.30 -0.93
CA GLU A 150 -6.72 16.08 -0.49
C GLU A 150 -6.57 16.19 1.02
N GLU A 151 -7.37 17.01 1.68
CA GLU A 151 -7.30 17.24 3.14
C GLU A 151 -7.99 16.13 3.91
N THR A 152 -9.24 15.78 3.51
CA THR A 152 -9.99 14.73 4.19
C THR A 152 -9.61 13.33 3.72
N VAL A 153 -8.78 13.23 2.66
CA VAL A 153 -8.35 11.97 2.04
C VAL A 153 -9.55 11.14 1.55
N GLU A 154 -10.64 11.83 1.22
CA GLU A 154 -11.85 11.22 0.72
C GLU A 154 -11.87 11.18 -0.81
N VAL A 155 -12.42 10.11 -1.33
CA VAL A 155 -12.63 9.92 -2.77
C VAL A 155 -14.06 9.51 -3.01
N PHE A 156 -14.72 10.18 -3.96
CA PHE A 156 -16.05 9.82 -4.45
C PHE A 156 -16.00 9.54 -5.94
N VAL A 157 -16.81 8.60 -6.38
CA VAL A 157 -17.02 8.31 -7.79
C VAL A 157 -18.52 8.31 -8.05
N ASP A 158 -18.98 9.22 -8.90
CA ASP A 158 -20.39 9.45 -9.17
C ASP A 158 -21.21 9.62 -7.87
N GLY A 159 -20.63 10.37 -6.89
CA GLY A 159 -21.24 10.65 -5.59
C GLY A 159 -21.15 9.50 -4.56
N ASN A 160 -20.60 8.35 -4.92
CA ASN A 160 -20.44 7.21 -4.01
C ASN A 160 -19.03 7.22 -3.39
N PRO A 161 -18.89 7.06 -2.06
CA PRO A 161 -17.59 7.04 -1.41
C PRO A 161 -16.79 5.80 -1.82
N VAL A 162 -15.50 6.01 -2.13
CA VAL A 162 -14.56 4.95 -2.53
C VAL A 162 -13.39 4.91 -1.57
N LYS A 163 -13.13 3.74 -0.98
CA LYS A 163 -12.04 3.56 -0.03
C LYS A 163 -10.76 3.14 -0.74
N LEU A 164 -9.74 3.99 -0.69
CA LEU A 164 -8.41 3.74 -1.21
C LEU A 164 -7.42 3.51 -0.05
N THR A 165 -6.39 2.68 -0.29
CA THR A 165 -5.25 2.61 0.62
C THR A 165 -4.43 3.91 0.52
N PRO A 166 -3.55 4.22 1.49
CA PRO A 166 -2.73 5.44 1.46
C PRO A 166 -1.89 5.58 0.19
N ILE A 167 -1.38 4.49 -0.34
CA ILE A 167 -0.58 4.51 -1.58
C ILE A 167 -1.47 4.73 -2.81
N GLU A 168 -2.59 4.00 -2.90
CA GLU A 168 -3.56 4.19 -3.98
C GLU A 168 -4.08 5.63 -4.04
N PHE A 169 -4.41 6.21 -2.87
CA PHE A 169 -4.82 7.60 -2.77
C PHE A 169 -3.76 8.55 -3.30
N LYS A 170 -2.50 8.39 -2.90
CA LYS A 170 -1.40 9.27 -3.36
C LYS A 170 -1.16 9.15 -4.86
N ILE A 171 -1.23 7.93 -5.40
CA ILE A 171 -1.10 7.73 -6.84
C ILE A 171 -2.26 8.41 -7.57
N LEU A 172 -3.50 8.20 -7.11
CA LEU A 172 -4.67 8.85 -7.70
C LEU A 172 -4.54 10.38 -7.63
N LEU A 173 -4.17 10.92 -6.46
CA LEU A 173 -3.98 12.35 -6.25
C LEU A 173 -2.90 12.95 -7.18
N LEU A 174 -1.75 12.27 -7.32
CA LEU A 174 -0.71 12.69 -8.25
C LEU A 174 -1.23 12.80 -9.68
N LEU A 175 -2.00 11.80 -10.12
CA LEU A 175 -2.49 11.73 -11.49
C LEU A 175 -3.65 12.71 -11.74
N ILE A 176 -4.59 12.86 -10.79
CA ILE A 176 -5.76 13.75 -10.94
C ILE A 176 -5.37 15.23 -10.88
N LYS A 177 -4.32 15.58 -10.13
CA LYS A 177 -3.73 16.92 -10.13
C LYS A 177 -3.07 17.31 -11.47
N ASN A 178 -2.75 16.32 -12.32
CA ASN A 178 -2.03 16.53 -13.58
C ASN A 178 -2.76 15.83 -14.76
N PRO A 179 -4.02 16.16 -15.05
CA PRO A 179 -4.79 15.46 -16.06
C PRO A 179 -4.17 15.62 -17.45
N GLY A 180 -4.06 14.50 -18.16
CA GLY A 180 -3.45 14.40 -19.49
C GLY A 180 -1.93 14.23 -19.48
N ARG A 181 -1.23 14.50 -18.36
CA ARG A 181 0.19 14.23 -18.22
C ARG A 181 0.43 12.74 -18.04
N VAL A 182 1.41 12.21 -18.80
CA VAL A 182 1.86 10.82 -18.64
C VAL A 182 3.00 10.78 -17.62
N PHE A 183 2.89 9.89 -16.66
CA PHE A 183 3.92 9.59 -15.68
C PHE A 183 4.43 8.18 -15.92
N SER A 184 5.75 8.00 -16.01
CA SER A 184 6.34 6.66 -16.05
C SER A 184 6.14 5.95 -14.71
N ALA A 185 6.27 4.62 -14.69
CA ALA A 185 6.23 3.87 -13.44
C ALA A 185 7.33 4.32 -12.48
N ASP A 186 8.54 4.60 -13.01
CA ASP A 186 9.66 5.12 -12.23
C ASP A 186 9.33 6.50 -11.63
N GLU A 187 8.79 7.41 -12.43
CA GLU A 187 8.41 8.75 -11.94
C GLU A 187 7.32 8.68 -10.86
N ILE A 188 6.32 7.82 -11.02
CA ILE A 188 5.31 7.60 -9.99
C ILE A 188 5.96 7.05 -8.72
N TYR A 189 6.81 6.03 -8.86
CA TYR A 189 7.52 5.44 -7.74
C TYR A 189 8.32 6.51 -6.99
N GLU A 190 9.21 7.22 -7.66
CA GLU A 190 10.08 8.25 -7.05
C GLU A 190 9.27 9.34 -6.34
N ARG A 191 8.17 9.81 -6.93
CA ARG A 191 7.32 10.84 -6.31
C ARG A 191 6.54 10.35 -5.10
N ILE A 192 6.05 9.11 -5.14
CA ILE A 192 5.24 8.55 -4.06
C ILE A 192 6.13 8.04 -2.92
N TRP A 193 7.25 7.41 -3.25
CA TRP A 193 8.17 6.84 -2.25
C TRP A 193 9.29 7.79 -1.83
N ASN A 194 9.53 8.85 -2.61
CA ASN A 194 10.61 9.81 -2.42
C ASN A 194 12.01 9.14 -2.36
N GLU A 195 12.17 8.11 -3.15
CA GLU A 195 13.35 7.26 -3.29
C GLU A 195 13.56 6.92 -4.77
N LYS A 196 14.80 6.58 -5.16
CA LYS A 196 15.05 6.09 -6.53
C LYS A 196 14.25 4.81 -6.78
N ALA A 197 13.71 4.70 -7.99
CA ALA A 197 12.97 3.53 -8.41
C ALA A 197 13.87 2.28 -8.39
N ILE A 198 13.53 1.32 -7.53
CA ILE A 198 14.23 0.03 -7.42
C ILE A 198 13.36 -1.09 -8.02
N ASN A 199 12.06 -1.04 -7.75
CA ASN A 199 11.09 -2.00 -8.29
C ASN A 199 9.79 -1.27 -8.60
N THR A 200 9.55 -1.03 -9.89
CA THR A 200 8.39 -0.28 -10.38
C THR A 200 7.19 -1.16 -10.73
N ASP A 201 7.34 -2.48 -10.64
CA ASP A 201 6.26 -3.42 -10.92
C ASP A 201 5.10 -3.26 -9.93
N THR A 202 5.39 -2.79 -8.70
CA THR A 202 4.39 -2.44 -7.69
C THR A 202 3.41 -1.38 -8.19
N ILE A 203 3.85 -0.46 -9.05
CA ILE A 203 2.98 0.59 -9.61
C ILE A 203 1.85 -0.02 -10.43
N MET A 204 2.15 -1.04 -11.25
CA MET A 204 1.13 -1.71 -12.08
C MET A 204 0.02 -2.33 -11.21
N VAL A 205 0.40 -2.92 -10.08
CA VAL A 205 -0.56 -3.49 -9.12
C VAL A 205 -1.46 -2.41 -8.53
N HIS A 206 -0.88 -1.31 -8.07
CA HIS A 206 -1.66 -0.19 -7.50
C HIS A 206 -2.58 0.45 -8.55
N ILE A 207 -2.09 0.67 -9.78
CA ILE A 207 -2.91 1.17 -10.90
C ILE A 207 -4.11 0.27 -11.16
N ARG A 208 -3.90 -1.06 -11.17
CA ARG A 208 -5.00 -2.01 -11.34
C ARG A 208 -6.02 -1.91 -10.20
N LYS A 209 -5.55 -1.85 -8.96
CA LYS A 209 -6.40 -1.72 -7.77
C LYS A 209 -7.20 -0.41 -7.75
N ILE A 210 -6.56 0.69 -8.13
CA ILE A 210 -7.26 1.97 -8.28
C ILE A 210 -8.36 1.82 -9.32
N ARG A 211 -8.09 1.24 -10.49
CA ARG A 211 -9.11 1.02 -11.54
C ARG A 211 -10.28 0.18 -11.05
N GLU A 212 -10.01 -0.91 -10.32
CA GLU A 212 -11.06 -1.77 -9.76
C GLU A 212 -12.02 -1.00 -8.84
N LYS A 213 -11.56 0.12 -8.27
CA LYS A 213 -12.34 0.95 -7.34
C LYS A 213 -12.99 2.18 -7.97
N ILE A 214 -12.37 2.76 -9.02
CA ILE A 214 -12.85 4.01 -9.62
C ILE A 214 -13.46 3.86 -11.01
N GLU A 215 -13.27 2.72 -11.67
CA GLU A 215 -13.76 2.50 -13.04
C GLU A 215 -14.96 1.53 -13.04
N ILE A 216 -15.95 1.80 -13.89
CA ILE A 216 -17.07 0.86 -14.11
C ILE A 216 -16.56 -0.42 -14.76
N ASP A 217 -15.64 -0.31 -15.73
CA ASP A 217 -14.96 -1.44 -16.36
C ASP A 217 -13.44 -1.26 -16.24
N PRO A 218 -12.78 -1.93 -15.27
CA PRO A 218 -11.33 -1.84 -15.08
C PRO A 218 -10.48 -2.27 -16.28
N LYS A 219 -11.05 -3.11 -17.17
CA LYS A 219 -10.36 -3.57 -18.38
C LYS A 219 -10.43 -2.52 -19.50
N ASN A 220 -11.49 -1.73 -19.54
CA ASN A 220 -11.67 -0.61 -20.46
C ASN A 220 -11.82 0.70 -19.68
N PRO A 221 -10.77 1.15 -18.97
CA PRO A 221 -10.86 2.26 -18.04
C PRO A 221 -11.24 3.56 -18.76
N LYS A 222 -12.14 4.34 -18.18
CA LYS A 222 -12.53 5.67 -18.67
C LYS A 222 -11.52 6.73 -18.26
N TYR A 223 -11.10 6.71 -17.00
CA TYR A 223 -10.32 7.76 -16.37
C TYR A 223 -8.83 7.49 -16.39
N LEU A 224 -8.39 6.34 -15.84
CA LEU A 224 -6.98 6.01 -15.64
C LEU A 224 -6.45 5.17 -16.79
N LYS A 225 -5.76 5.81 -17.75
CA LYS A 225 -5.27 5.20 -18.99
C LYS A 225 -3.81 4.74 -18.88
N VAL A 226 -3.50 3.65 -19.61
CA VAL A 226 -2.12 3.25 -19.93
C VAL A 226 -1.71 3.93 -21.23
N VAL A 227 -0.50 4.46 -21.24
CA VAL A 227 0.21 4.84 -22.46
C VAL A 227 1.31 3.81 -22.68
N TRP A 228 1.08 2.90 -23.62
CA TRP A 228 1.93 1.74 -23.84
C TRP A 228 3.40 2.14 -24.05
N GLY A 229 4.30 1.48 -23.32
CA GLY A 229 5.73 1.73 -23.34
C GLY A 229 6.17 3.03 -22.68
N VAL A 230 5.24 3.85 -22.12
CA VAL A 230 5.55 5.14 -21.48
C VAL A 230 5.11 5.20 -20.02
N GLY A 231 3.85 4.88 -19.71
CA GLY A 231 3.36 4.97 -18.33
C GLY A 231 1.85 5.13 -18.22
N TYR A 232 1.41 5.94 -17.25
CA TYR A 232 0.01 6.11 -16.87
C TYR A 232 -0.40 7.57 -16.85
N LYS A 233 -1.66 7.86 -17.12
CA LYS A 233 -2.24 9.19 -17.03
C LYS A 233 -3.71 9.16 -16.61
N MET A 234 -4.19 10.25 -16.01
CA MET A 234 -5.63 10.53 -15.99
C MET A 234 -6.02 11.20 -17.31
N GLU A 235 -7.08 10.71 -17.96
CA GLU A 235 -7.56 11.26 -19.22
C GLU A 235 -8.24 12.61 -18.99
N LYS A 236 -7.88 13.63 -19.77
CA LYS A 236 -8.64 14.89 -19.78
C LYS A 236 -10.05 14.62 -20.32
N GLN A 237 -11.07 15.03 -19.61
CA GLN A 237 -12.45 15.03 -20.10
C GLN A 237 -12.77 16.37 -20.73
#